data_725669de6793e90d1c1dd63cee2b7403
#
_entry.id   725669de6793e90d1c1dd63cee2b7403
#
_cell.length_a   1.000
_cell.length_b   1.000
_cell.length_c   1.000
_cell.angle_alpha   90.00
_cell.angle_beta   90.00
_cell.angle_gamma   90.00
#
_symmetry.space_group_name_H-M   'P 1'
#
loop_
_entity.id
_entity.type
_entity.pdbx_description
1 polymer ?
#
loop_
_entity_poly.entity_id
_entity_poly.type
_entity_poly.pdbx_seq_one_letter_code
_entity_poly.pdbx_strand_id
1 'polypeptide(L)'
;MLQVLASAWALLLGMGLLMIGNGLQGTLLGVRGEIEGFSTLEMSFVMSAYFVGFLGGSRLAPEMIRRVGHVRVFAALASFISAVMIMYPMLTDPIAWSLGRVVIGFCFSGVYVTAESWLNNAASNENRGQALSLYMIVQMIGIVSAQALMLVGDPAGYETFVIASILVSVSFAPILLSISPTPAFDTTKPMTLKQLMETSPLGCVGMFLLGGVFSAQFGMAAVYGARAGLTLVEISTFVATFYIGALLLQYPLGWFSDRMDRRVLILLVSVVGGAAALVGMLFGMTFAVLLAAAFVIGGMSNPLYSLLIAYTNDYLEYEDMAAASGGLIFINGLGAIAGPLITGWLMGDAVFGPSGYFLFIAALLFAMAAYALYRMTQRAHVPVDETAALAPLYPTASPVALEVAQEIAIEAAQDDDEAETLA
;
A
#
# COMPACT_ATOMS: atom_id res chain seq x y z
N MET A 1 -19.76 14.26 -2.84
CA MET A 1 -18.38 14.74 -2.63
C MET A 1 -18.29 15.98 -1.75
N LEU A 2 -18.98 17.11 -2.02
CA LEU A 2 -18.88 18.33 -1.20
C LEU A 2 -19.38 18.12 0.25
N GLN A 3 -20.40 17.31 0.48
CA GLN A 3 -20.90 16.97 1.81
C GLN A 3 -19.87 16.15 2.60
N VAL A 4 -19.23 15.17 1.97
CA VAL A 4 -18.16 14.37 2.58
C VAL A 4 -16.96 15.25 2.92
N LEU A 5 -16.59 16.16 2.02
CA LEU A 5 -15.51 17.12 2.28
C LEU A 5 -15.84 17.98 3.50
N ALA A 6 -17.08 18.44 3.64
CA ALA A 6 -17.51 19.27 4.75
C ALA A 6 -17.54 18.51 6.10
N SER A 7 -17.92 17.23 6.09
CA SER A 7 -18.01 16.41 7.33
C SER A 7 -16.67 15.81 7.77
N ALA A 8 -15.77 15.47 6.82
CA ALA A 8 -14.51 14.77 7.08
C ALA A 8 -13.25 15.61 6.78
N TRP A 9 -13.38 16.92 6.51
CA TRP A 9 -12.27 17.78 6.07
C TRP A 9 -11.04 17.73 7.00
N ALA A 10 -11.27 17.70 8.31
CA ALA A 10 -10.19 17.69 9.27
C ALA A 10 -9.37 16.40 9.23
N LEU A 11 -10.07 15.25 9.08
CA LEU A 11 -9.43 13.96 8.92
C LEU A 11 -8.68 13.86 7.58
N LEU A 12 -9.32 14.30 6.49
CA LEU A 12 -8.72 14.26 5.15
C LEU A 12 -7.49 15.18 5.06
N LEU A 13 -7.55 16.39 5.64
CA LEU A 13 -6.40 17.30 5.70
C LEU A 13 -5.28 16.69 6.55
N GLY A 14 -5.61 16.15 7.72
CA GLY A 14 -4.66 15.47 8.60
C GLY A 14 -3.98 14.30 7.89
N MET A 15 -4.75 13.45 7.21
CA MET A 15 -4.20 12.35 6.43
C MET A 15 -3.34 12.82 5.26
N GLY A 16 -3.73 13.87 4.55
CA GLY A 16 -2.91 14.45 3.48
C GLY A 16 -1.53 14.89 3.97
N LEU A 17 -1.48 15.67 5.06
CA LEU A 17 -0.22 16.11 5.67
C LEU A 17 0.63 14.94 6.16
N LEU A 18 0.01 13.95 6.77
CA LEU A 18 0.68 12.75 7.26
C LEU A 18 1.23 11.91 6.11
N MET A 19 0.53 11.82 4.98
CA MET A 19 0.98 11.10 3.78
C MET A 19 2.13 11.81 3.07
N ILE A 20 2.19 13.13 3.10
CA ILE A 20 3.39 13.87 2.64
C ILE A 20 4.59 13.46 3.50
N GLY A 21 4.46 13.44 4.83
CA GLY A 21 5.51 12.97 5.73
C GLY A 21 5.93 11.52 5.46
N ASN A 22 4.97 10.63 5.20
CA ASN A 22 5.24 9.22 4.91
C ASN A 22 6.00 9.02 3.59
N GLY A 23 5.55 9.66 2.51
CA GLY A 23 6.20 9.58 1.21
C GLY A 23 7.62 10.15 1.25
N LEU A 24 7.80 11.26 1.98
CA LEU A 24 9.07 11.93 2.13
C LEU A 24 10.08 11.03 2.87
N GLN A 25 9.73 10.48 4.03
CA GLN A 25 10.64 9.69 4.84
C GLN A 25 11.08 8.38 4.16
N GLY A 26 10.21 7.74 3.40
CA GLY A 26 10.55 6.51 2.69
C GLY A 26 11.65 6.72 1.65
N THR A 27 11.50 7.74 0.82
CA THR A 27 12.49 8.11 -0.21
C THR A 27 13.76 8.68 0.41
N LEU A 28 13.62 9.57 1.41
CA LEU A 28 14.73 10.22 2.09
C LEU A 28 15.66 9.21 2.76
N LEU A 29 15.13 8.21 3.46
CA LEU A 29 15.95 7.17 4.09
C LEU A 29 16.72 6.34 3.06
N GLY A 30 16.12 6.04 1.91
CA GLY A 30 16.80 5.31 0.84
C GLY A 30 18.00 6.08 0.29
N VAL A 31 17.85 7.39 0.04
CA VAL A 31 18.91 8.28 -0.44
C VAL A 31 19.94 8.53 0.67
N ARG A 32 19.50 8.84 1.87
CA ARG A 32 20.38 9.13 3.02
C ARG A 32 21.22 7.93 3.41
N GLY A 33 20.69 6.71 3.35
CA GLY A 33 21.45 5.51 3.68
C GLY A 33 22.67 5.31 2.77
N GLU A 34 22.57 5.65 1.48
CA GLU A 34 23.72 5.64 0.57
C GLU A 34 24.75 6.73 0.95
N ILE A 35 24.29 7.94 1.31
CA ILE A 35 25.17 9.04 1.77
C ILE A 35 25.93 8.65 3.05
N GLU A 36 25.27 7.97 3.98
CA GLU A 36 25.87 7.47 5.23
C GLU A 36 26.77 6.23 5.02
N GLY A 37 26.81 5.69 3.79
CA GLY A 37 27.63 4.53 3.44
C GLY A 37 27.05 3.19 3.90
N PHE A 38 25.73 3.11 4.16
CA PHE A 38 25.10 1.86 4.52
C PHE A 38 25.12 0.90 3.33
N SER A 39 25.47 -0.35 3.61
CA SER A 39 25.40 -1.41 2.59
C SER A 39 23.95 -1.65 2.15
N THR A 40 23.77 -2.20 0.95
CA THR A 40 22.45 -2.58 0.43
C THR A 40 21.74 -3.57 1.36
N LEU A 41 22.48 -4.45 2.02
CA LEU A 41 21.93 -5.40 2.98
C LEU A 41 21.43 -4.70 4.26
N GLU A 42 22.19 -3.77 4.82
CA GLU A 42 21.76 -2.97 5.98
C GLU A 42 20.49 -2.18 5.64
N MET A 43 20.46 -1.51 4.47
CA MET A 43 19.27 -0.81 4.01
C MET A 43 18.07 -1.74 3.81
N SER A 44 18.30 -2.98 3.39
CA SER A 44 17.22 -3.97 3.27
C SER A 44 16.61 -4.36 4.61
N PHE A 45 17.40 -4.46 5.67
CA PHE A 45 16.89 -4.65 7.04
C PHE A 45 16.10 -3.42 7.52
N VAL A 46 16.62 -2.21 7.30
CA VAL A 46 15.93 -0.97 7.64
C VAL A 46 14.57 -0.91 6.94
N MET A 47 14.50 -1.22 5.65
CA MET A 47 13.24 -1.17 4.90
C MET A 47 12.27 -2.30 5.28
N SER A 48 12.76 -3.51 5.55
CA SER A 48 11.95 -4.64 6.01
C SER A 48 11.34 -4.39 7.40
N ALA A 49 12.05 -3.73 8.28
CA ALA A 49 11.64 -3.44 9.65
C ALA A 49 10.32 -2.64 9.72
N TYR A 50 10.05 -1.78 8.73
CA TYR A 50 8.77 -1.08 8.59
C TYR A 50 7.58 -2.05 8.53
N PHE A 51 7.67 -3.10 7.73
CA PHE A 51 6.59 -4.05 7.53
C PHE A 51 6.37 -4.95 8.75
N VAL A 52 7.43 -5.23 9.53
CA VAL A 52 7.30 -5.90 10.83
C VAL A 52 6.45 -5.04 11.78
N GLY A 53 6.77 -3.75 11.88
CA GLY A 53 5.98 -2.80 12.67
C GLY A 53 4.55 -2.69 12.15
N PHE A 54 4.36 -2.60 10.84
CA PHE A 54 3.06 -2.48 10.19
C PHE A 54 2.13 -3.66 10.53
N LEU A 55 2.61 -4.89 10.51
CA LEU A 55 1.84 -6.07 10.95
C LEU A 55 1.46 -6.02 12.43
N GLY A 56 2.35 -5.53 13.29
CA GLY A 56 2.05 -5.33 14.70
C GLY A 56 0.96 -4.29 14.91
N GLY A 57 1.07 -3.15 14.21
CA GLY A 57 0.11 -2.05 14.28
C GLY A 57 -1.28 -2.45 13.81
N SER A 58 -1.40 -3.17 12.70
CA SER A 58 -2.69 -3.61 12.16
C SER A 58 -3.48 -4.49 13.13
N ARG A 59 -2.78 -5.27 13.96
CA ARG A 59 -3.42 -6.14 14.97
C ARG A 59 -3.77 -5.42 16.26
N LEU A 60 -2.93 -4.49 16.71
CA LEU A 60 -3.08 -3.85 18.00
C LEU A 60 -3.91 -2.56 17.95
N ALA A 61 -3.99 -1.88 16.80
CA ALA A 61 -4.73 -0.63 16.65
C ALA A 61 -6.22 -0.75 17.03
N PRO A 62 -6.97 -1.80 16.63
CA PRO A 62 -8.35 -1.97 17.04
C PRO A 62 -8.54 -1.95 18.56
N GLU A 63 -7.66 -2.66 19.28
CA GLU A 63 -7.72 -2.71 20.75
C GLU A 63 -7.36 -1.34 21.38
N MET A 64 -6.39 -0.63 20.81
CA MET A 64 -6.03 0.72 21.25
C MET A 64 -7.22 1.68 21.06
N ILE A 65 -7.88 1.64 19.90
CA ILE A 65 -9.04 2.47 19.59
C ILE A 65 -10.19 2.17 20.56
N ARG A 66 -10.46 0.89 20.82
CA ARG A 66 -11.50 0.46 21.76
C ARG A 66 -11.25 1.00 23.18
N ARG A 67 -9.99 1.07 23.62
CA ARG A 67 -9.63 1.53 24.99
C ARG A 67 -9.67 3.03 25.17
N VAL A 68 -9.15 3.80 24.21
CA VAL A 68 -8.93 5.25 24.40
C VAL A 68 -9.59 6.12 23.33
N GLY A 69 -10.18 5.53 22.28
CA GLY A 69 -10.87 6.21 21.20
C GLY A 69 -9.93 6.70 20.07
N HIS A 70 -10.52 6.96 18.92
CA HIS A 70 -9.83 7.27 17.64
C HIS A 70 -8.89 8.49 17.76
N VAL A 71 -9.37 9.60 18.31
CA VAL A 71 -8.62 10.87 18.39
C VAL A 71 -7.31 10.71 19.18
N ARG A 72 -7.38 10.04 20.33
CA ARG A 72 -6.21 9.86 21.20
C ARG A 72 -5.21 8.90 20.58
N VAL A 73 -5.69 7.82 19.94
CA VAL A 73 -4.82 6.88 19.22
C VAL A 73 -4.11 7.59 18.07
N PHE A 74 -4.85 8.32 17.24
CA PHE A 74 -4.29 9.06 16.11
C PHE A 74 -3.19 10.04 16.59
N ALA A 75 -3.50 10.88 17.57
CA ALA A 75 -2.55 11.86 18.10
C ALA A 75 -1.30 11.22 18.71
N ALA A 76 -1.44 10.14 19.46
CA ALA A 76 -0.32 9.43 20.06
C ALA A 76 0.58 8.82 18.97
N LEU A 77 0.00 8.13 17.98
CA LEU A 77 0.76 7.50 16.91
C LEU A 77 1.47 8.54 16.03
N ALA A 78 0.79 9.64 15.67
CA ALA A 78 1.41 10.73 14.93
C ALA A 78 2.57 11.38 15.71
N SER A 79 2.45 11.53 17.03
CA SER A 79 3.52 12.04 17.88
C SER A 79 4.75 11.13 17.86
N PHE A 80 4.58 9.80 17.92
CA PHE A 80 5.69 8.86 17.79
C PHE A 80 6.35 8.92 16.41
N ILE A 81 5.55 9.01 15.34
CA ILE A 81 6.09 9.16 13.97
C ILE A 81 6.96 10.42 13.91
N SER A 82 6.45 11.56 14.38
CA SER A 82 7.19 12.82 14.40
C SER A 82 8.51 12.73 15.17
N ALA A 83 8.49 12.11 16.35
CA ALA A 83 9.71 11.93 17.17
C ALA A 83 10.75 11.08 16.44
N VAL A 84 10.36 9.97 15.82
CA VAL A 84 11.28 9.09 15.08
C VAL A 84 11.86 9.79 13.85
N MET A 85 11.07 10.65 13.16
CA MET A 85 11.60 11.44 12.04
C MET A 85 12.82 12.28 12.43
N ILE A 86 12.81 12.90 13.60
CA ILE A 86 13.95 13.69 14.11
C ILE A 86 15.09 12.79 14.59
N MET A 87 14.78 11.58 15.07
CA MET A 87 15.79 10.65 15.55
C MET A 87 16.71 10.14 14.44
N TYR A 88 16.21 9.98 13.20
CA TYR A 88 17.00 9.45 12.09
C TYR A 88 18.29 10.24 11.79
N PRO A 89 18.27 11.57 11.61
CA PRO A 89 19.50 12.33 11.38
C PRO A 89 20.37 12.47 12.64
N MET A 90 19.83 12.21 13.84
CA MET A 90 20.60 12.24 15.09
C MET A 90 21.38 10.95 15.36
N LEU A 91 20.84 9.81 14.92
CA LEU A 91 21.38 8.47 15.16
C LEU A 91 21.56 7.76 13.81
N THR A 92 22.67 8.06 13.12
CA THR A 92 23.01 7.49 11.81
C THR A 92 23.63 6.10 11.97
N ASP A 93 22.81 5.16 12.42
CA ASP A 93 23.17 3.75 12.65
C ASP A 93 22.07 2.83 12.09
N PRO A 94 22.43 1.74 11.36
CA PRO A 94 21.43 0.85 10.72
C PRO A 94 20.49 0.18 11.72
N ILE A 95 20.97 -0.15 12.93
CA ILE A 95 20.13 -0.78 13.96
C ILE A 95 19.15 0.25 14.53
N ALA A 96 19.61 1.46 14.83
CA ALA A 96 18.76 2.55 15.30
C ALA A 96 17.68 2.88 14.26
N TRP A 97 18.06 2.93 12.98
CA TRP A 97 17.10 3.16 11.89
C TRP A 97 16.10 2.00 11.75
N SER A 98 16.53 0.75 11.90
CA SER A 98 15.64 -0.41 11.87
C SER A 98 14.61 -0.36 13.02
N LEU A 99 15.02 -0.03 14.22
CA LEU A 99 14.12 0.15 15.37
C LEU A 99 13.13 1.30 15.13
N GLY A 100 13.62 2.43 14.63
CA GLY A 100 12.76 3.54 14.23
C GLY A 100 11.73 3.15 13.17
N ARG A 101 12.14 2.33 12.18
CA ARG A 101 11.24 1.82 11.13
C ARG A 101 10.16 0.88 11.66
N VAL A 102 10.49 0.03 12.66
CA VAL A 102 9.45 -0.78 13.35
C VAL A 102 8.41 0.14 14.01
N VAL A 103 8.86 1.17 14.74
CA VAL A 103 7.94 2.12 15.38
C VAL A 103 7.10 2.86 14.35
N ILE A 104 7.72 3.38 13.28
CA ILE A 104 7.00 4.09 12.21
C ILE A 104 5.98 3.18 11.51
N GLY A 105 6.36 1.95 11.15
CA GLY A 105 5.45 1.00 10.52
C GLY A 105 4.25 0.68 11.40
N PHE A 106 4.49 0.43 12.69
CA PHE A 106 3.43 0.24 13.68
C PHE A 106 2.48 1.44 13.74
N CYS A 107 3.05 2.65 13.84
CA CYS A 107 2.25 3.87 13.95
C CYS A 107 1.45 4.16 12.68
N PHE A 108 2.04 4.02 11.49
CA PHE A 108 1.30 4.24 10.23
C PHE A 108 0.15 3.26 10.06
N SER A 109 0.38 1.97 10.32
CA SER A 109 -0.69 0.97 10.27
C SER A 109 -1.83 1.32 11.23
N GLY A 110 -1.50 1.72 12.47
CA GLY A 110 -2.50 2.15 13.44
C GLY A 110 -3.24 3.41 13.03
N VAL A 111 -2.57 4.35 12.39
CA VAL A 111 -3.20 5.56 11.84
C VAL A 111 -4.15 5.24 10.70
N TYR A 112 -3.80 4.33 9.79
CA TYR A 112 -4.71 3.89 8.72
C TYR A 112 -5.97 3.26 9.29
N VAL A 113 -5.85 2.29 10.19
CA VAL A 113 -7.00 1.67 10.87
C VAL A 113 -7.88 2.74 11.55
N THR A 114 -7.25 3.70 12.24
CA THR A 114 -7.99 4.76 12.95
C THR A 114 -8.73 5.69 11.99
N ALA A 115 -8.06 6.12 10.91
CA ALA A 115 -8.63 7.05 9.94
C ALA A 115 -9.78 6.41 9.14
N GLU A 116 -9.60 5.18 8.69
CA GLU A 116 -10.56 4.43 7.88
C GLU A 116 -11.81 4.06 8.70
N SER A 117 -11.61 3.58 9.93
CA SER A 117 -12.71 3.33 10.86
C SER A 117 -13.50 4.61 11.16
N TRP A 118 -12.81 5.73 11.37
CA TRP A 118 -13.47 7.01 11.61
C TRP A 118 -14.24 7.49 10.38
N LEU A 119 -13.63 7.42 9.20
CA LEU A 119 -14.25 7.84 7.95
C LEU A 119 -15.52 7.03 7.65
N ASN A 120 -15.44 5.71 7.83
CA ASN A 120 -16.58 4.81 7.65
C ASN A 120 -17.79 5.20 8.52
N ASN A 121 -17.51 5.51 9.77
CA ASN A 121 -18.57 5.86 10.74
C ASN A 121 -19.08 7.30 10.59
N ALA A 122 -18.31 8.20 10.00
CA ALA A 122 -18.70 9.59 9.76
C ALA A 122 -19.51 9.77 8.45
N ALA A 123 -19.45 8.81 7.53
CA ALA A 123 -20.16 8.81 6.27
C ALA A 123 -21.54 8.13 6.41
N SER A 124 -22.57 8.68 5.74
CA SER A 124 -23.83 7.94 5.53
C SER A 124 -23.62 6.78 4.56
N ASN A 125 -24.47 5.77 4.58
CA ASN A 125 -24.39 4.62 3.67
C ASN A 125 -24.28 5.09 2.21
N GLU A 126 -25.07 6.08 1.79
CA GLU A 126 -25.05 6.64 0.43
C GLU A 126 -23.73 7.32 0.04
N ASN A 127 -22.93 7.75 1.02
CA ASN A 127 -21.71 8.53 0.78
C ASN A 127 -20.41 7.78 1.15
N ARG A 128 -20.48 6.56 1.68
CA ARG A 128 -19.29 5.78 2.11
C ARG A 128 -18.30 5.56 0.98
N GLY A 129 -18.76 5.17 -0.20
CA GLY A 129 -17.92 4.97 -1.38
C GLY A 129 -17.21 6.24 -1.84
N GLN A 130 -17.91 7.38 -1.82
CA GLN A 130 -17.32 8.68 -2.13
C GLN A 130 -16.28 9.10 -1.09
N ALA A 131 -16.53 8.80 0.19
CA ALA A 131 -15.62 9.12 1.28
C ALA A 131 -14.32 8.30 1.17
N LEU A 132 -14.42 7.00 0.92
CA LEU A 132 -13.27 6.11 0.72
C LEU A 132 -12.46 6.49 -0.52
N SER A 133 -13.13 6.80 -1.64
CA SER A 133 -12.46 7.26 -2.87
C SER A 133 -11.70 8.57 -2.65
N LEU A 134 -12.31 9.54 -1.96
CA LEU A 134 -11.67 10.82 -1.64
C LEU A 134 -10.47 10.63 -0.71
N TYR A 135 -10.59 9.77 0.29
CA TYR A 135 -9.50 9.40 1.19
C TYR A 135 -8.30 8.80 0.42
N MET A 136 -8.55 7.90 -0.53
CA MET A 136 -7.51 7.32 -1.37
C MET A 136 -6.82 8.36 -2.25
N ILE A 137 -7.58 9.26 -2.88
CA ILE A 137 -7.05 10.35 -3.69
C ILE A 137 -6.15 11.26 -2.85
N VAL A 138 -6.58 11.62 -1.64
CA VAL A 138 -5.80 12.46 -0.71
C VAL A 138 -4.48 11.78 -0.34
N GLN A 139 -4.50 10.47 -0.06
CA GLN A 139 -3.27 9.71 0.22
C GLN A 139 -2.29 9.76 -0.97
N MET A 140 -2.79 9.51 -2.18
CA MET A 140 -1.95 9.51 -3.39
C MET A 140 -1.36 10.88 -3.67
N ILE A 141 -2.17 11.93 -3.58
CA ILE A 141 -1.70 13.32 -3.74
C ILE A 141 -0.62 13.62 -2.69
N GLY A 142 -0.82 13.20 -1.44
CA GLY A 142 0.16 13.38 -0.37
C GLY A 142 1.50 12.73 -0.70
N ILE A 143 1.49 11.47 -1.11
CA ILE A 143 2.72 10.71 -1.42
C ILE A 143 3.42 11.27 -2.67
N VAL A 144 2.69 11.63 -3.72
CA VAL A 144 3.27 12.25 -4.92
C VAL A 144 3.85 13.64 -4.59
N SER A 145 3.14 14.45 -3.80
CA SER A 145 3.62 15.76 -3.35
C SER A 145 4.90 15.65 -2.51
N ALA A 146 5.06 14.57 -1.75
CA ALA A 146 6.27 14.31 -0.99
C ALA A 146 7.50 14.19 -1.90
N GLN A 147 7.35 13.64 -3.11
CA GLN A 147 8.48 13.50 -4.04
C GLN A 147 8.92 14.87 -4.58
N ALA A 148 8.01 15.82 -4.76
CA ALA A 148 8.37 17.19 -5.09
C ALA A 148 9.02 17.90 -3.89
N LEU A 149 8.53 17.68 -2.68
CA LEU A 149 9.10 18.26 -1.45
C LEU A 149 10.51 17.73 -1.15
N MET A 150 10.84 16.52 -1.60
CA MET A 150 12.18 15.94 -1.52
C MET A 150 13.26 16.82 -2.14
N LEU A 151 12.89 17.67 -3.12
CA LEU A 151 13.79 18.55 -3.85
C LEU A 151 14.04 19.91 -3.16
N VAL A 152 13.37 20.20 -2.05
CA VAL A 152 13.47 21.48 -1.35
C VAL A 152 14.68 21.55 -0.41
N GLY A 153 15.13 20.42 0.13
CA GLY A 153 16.24 20.35 1.08
C GLY A 153 17.38 19.45 0.62
N ASP A 154 18.51 19.53 1.31
CA ASP A 154 19.63 18.62 1.12
C ASP A 154 19.37 17.30 1.87
N PRO A 155 19.34 16.14 1.19
CA PRO A 155 19.20 14.84 1.85
C PRO A 155 20.33 14.54 2.85
N ALA A 156 21.50 15.16 2.70
CA ALA A 156 22.61 15.06 3.65
C ALA A 156 22.38 15.88 4.92
N GLY A 157 21.50 16.88 4.88
CA GLY A 157 21.12 17.72 6.01
C GLY A 157 20.06 17.08 6.92
N TYR A 158 19.56 17.88 7.84
CA TYR A 158 18.47 17.50 8.75
C TYR A 158 17.14 18.18 8.40
N GLU A 159 17.16 19.19 7.53
CA GLU A 159 16.02 20.06 7.24
C GLU A 159 14.83 19.27 6.70
N THR A 160 15.07 18.33 5.79
CA THR A 160 14.02 17.50 5.19
C THR A 160 13.35 16.58 6.21
N PHE A 161 14.11 16.05 7.16
CA PHE A 161 13.56 15.29 8.31
C PHE A 161 12.72 16.15 9.24
N VAL A 162 13.18 17.40 9.49
CA VAL A 162 12.43 18.38 10.31
C VAL A 162 11.13 18.76 9.61
N ILE A 163 11.15 19.01 8.30
CA ILE A 163 9.93 19.30 7.53
C ILE A 163 8.94 18.12 7.64
N ALA A 164 9.40 16.88 7.44
CA ALA A 164 8.56 15.69 7.59
C ALA A 164 7.94 15.60 8.99
N SER A 165 8.75 15.83 10.03
CA SER A 165 8.29 15.83 11.43
C SER A 165 7.25 16.92 11.70
N ILE A 166 7.44 18.14 11.18
CA ILE A 166 6.48 19.25 11.32
C ILE A 166 5.16 18.90 10.65
N LEU A 167 5.18 18.38 9.42
CA LEU A 167 3.98 17.98 8.69
C LEU A 167 3.18 16.93 9.46
N VAL A 168 3.88 15.92 9.99
CA VAL A 168 3.26 14.88 10.82
C VAL A 168 2.71 15.48 12.13
N SER A 169 3.45 16.38 12.80
CA SER A 169 2.98 17.05 14.03
C SER A 169 1.76 17.93 13.80
N VAL A 170 1.69 18.61 12.66
CA VAL A 170 0.54 19.46 12.33
C VAL A 170 -0.66 18.63 11.85
N SER A 171 -0.44 17.40 11.37
CA SER A 171 -1.50 16.56 10.80
C SER A 171 -2.66 16.26 11.75
N PHE A 172 -2.40 16.16 13.05
CA PHE A 172 -3.46 15.88 14.03
C PHE A 172 -4.12 17.14 14.60
N ALA A 173 -3.58 18.33 14.36
CA ALA A 173 -4.17 19.57 14.87
C ALA A 173 -5.59 19.83 14.34
N PRO A 174 -5.91 19.68 13.03
CA PRO A 174 -7.27 19.81 12.53
C PRO A 174 -8.24 18.84 13.21
N ILE A 175 -7.78 17.62 13.47
CA ILE A 175 -8.57 16.55 14.09
C ILE A 175 -8.90 16.88 15.55
N LEU A 176 -7.91 17.37 16.31
CA LEU A 176 -8.10 17.77 17.71
C LEU A 176 -9.02 18.98 17.88
N LEU A 177 -9.07 19.86 16.89
CA LEU A 177 -9.88 21.07 16.89
C LEU A 177 -11.29 20.85 16.31
N SER A 178 -11.56 19.69 15.69
CA SER A 178 -12.86 19.37 15.14
C SER A 178 -13.79 18.76 16.19
N ILE A 179 -15.08 19.14 16.15
CA ILE A 179 -16.13 18.56 16.98
C ILE A 179 -16.77 17.42 16.18
N SER A 180 -16.12 16.27 16.12
CA SER A 180 -16.66 15.08 15.45
C SER A 180 -16.96 13.98 16.47
N PRO A 181 -18.16 13.37 16.45
CA PRO A 181 -18.47 12.23 17.30
C PRO A 181 -17.49 11.09 17.02
N THR A 182 -16.98 10.44 18.08
CA THR A 182 -16.18 9.24 17.96
C THR A 182 -17.09 8.02 17.94
N PRO A 183 -17.04 7.18 16.91
CA PRO A 183 -17.90 6.01 16.79
C PRO A 183 -17.46 4.85 17.69
N ALA A 184 -18.38 3.89 17.92
CA ALA A 184 -18.06 2.60 18.50
C ALA A 184 -17.27 1.75 17.49
N PHE A 185 -16.40 0.86 17.98
CA PHE A 185 -15.60 -0.02 17.16
C PHE A 185 -15.97 -1.48 17.45
N ASP A 186 -16.46 -2.18 16.43
CA ASP A 186 -16.75 -3.61 16.46
C ASP A 186 -15.67 -4.42 15.74
N THR A 187 -15.44 -5.65 16.18
CA THR A 187 -14.45 -6.56 15.59
C THR A 187 -15.12 -7.82 15.09
N THR A 188 -14.85 -8.20 13.84
CA THR A 188 -15.26 -9.47 13.25
C THR A 188 -14.37 -10.63 13.71
N LYS A 189 -14.89 -11.86 13.72
CA LYS A 189 -14.09 -13.05 14.05
C LYS A 189 -13.11 -13.33 12.90
N PRO A 190 -11.80 -13.52 13.19
CA PRO A 190 -10.84 -13.81 12.14
C PRO A 190 -11.03 -15.23 11.57
N MET A 191 -10.89 -15.36 10.23
CA MET A 191 -10.77 -16.66 9.55
C MET A 191 -9.36 -17.22 9.78
N THR A 192 -9.24 -18.54 9.92
CA THR A 192 -7.90 -19.17 10.04
C THR A 192 -7.19 -19.16 8.68
N LEU A 193 -5.86 -19.01 8.70
CA LEU A 193 -5.06 -19.02 7.47
C LEU A 193 -5.19 -20.34 6.69
N LYS A 194 -5.45 -21.46 7.38
CA LYS A 194 -5.67 -22.76 6.75
C LYS A 194 -6.97 -22.74 5.93
N GLN A 195 -8.07 -22.30 6.52
CA GLN A 195 -9.36 -22.18 5.84
C GLN A 195 -9.26 -21.24 4.62
N LEU A 196 -8.59 -20.08 4.79
CA LEU A 196 -8.38 -19.12 3.71
C LEU A 196 -7.56 -19.74 2.55
N MET A 197 -6.50 -20.50 2.87
CA MET A 197 -5.69 -21.21 1.87
C MET A 197 -6.49 -22.31 1.15
N GLU A 198 -7.39 -23.00 1.83
CA GLU A 198 -8.26 -24.01 1.23
C GLU A 198 -9.31 -23.37 0.31
N THR A 199 -9.86 -22.21 0.68
CA THR A 199 -10.87 -21.47 -0.08
C THR A 199 -10.28 -20.80 -1.31
N SER A 200 -9.22 -20.03 -1.17
CA SER A 200 -8.61 -19.24 -2.24
C SER A 200 -7.07 -19.36 -2.26
N PRO A 201 -6.52 -20.48 -2.74
CA PRO A 201 -5.07 -20.64 -2.84
C PRO A 201 -4.40 -19.58 -3.72
N LEU A 202 -5.04 -19.17 -4.83
CA LEU A 202 -4.51 -18.11 -5.70
C LEU A 202 -4.51 -16.75 -4.98
N GLY A 203 -5.56 -16.44 -4.23
CA GLY A 203 -5.59 -15.24 -3.40
C GLY A 203 -4.43 -15.19 -2.39
N CYS A 204 -4.23 -16.27 -1.64
CA CYS A 204 -3.17 -16.35 -0.62
C CYS A 204 -1.76 -16.26 -1.22
N VAL A 205 -1.44 -17.08 -2.21
CA VAL A 205 -0.12 -17.07 -2.87
C VAL A 205 0.10 -15.75 -3.59
N GLY A 206 -0.92 -15.26 -4.31
CA GLY A 206 -0.87 -13.96 -5.00
C GLY A 206 -0.59 -12.81 -4.03
N MET A 207 -1.29 -12.74 -2.90
CA MET A 207 -1.08 -11.70 -1.89
C MET A 207 0.32 -11.76 -1.26
N PHE A 208 0.86 -12.96 -1.01
CA PHE A 208 2.24 -13.12 -0.53
C PHE A 208 3.26 -12.58 -1.55
N LEU A 209 3.16 -12.98 -2.81
CA LEU A 209 4.05 -12.54 -3.87
C LEU A 209 3.92 -11.02 -4.11
N LEU A 210 2.69 -10.52 -4.09
CA LEU A 210 2.41 -9.10 -4.27
C LEU A 210 2.97 -8.25 -3.12
N GLY A 211 2.96 -8.74 -1.88
CA GLY A 211 3.62 -8.10 -0.74
C GLY A 211 5.11 -7.89 -1.00
N GLY A 212 5.78 -8.89 -1.57
CA GLY A 212 7.17 -8.77 -2.01
C GLY A 212 7.36 -7.70 -3.10
N VAL A 213 6.47 -7.65 -4.10
CA VAL A 213 6.51 -6.62 -5.15
C VAL A 213 6.32 -5.22 -4.55
N PHE A 214 5.34 -5.01 -3.68
CA PHE A 214 5.09 -3.71 -3.06
C PHE A 214 6.25 -3.24 -2.18
N SER A 215 6.82 -4.13 -1.39
CA SER A 215 7.94 -3.77 -0.54
C SER A 215 9.21 -3.44 -1.32
N ALA A 216 9.41 -4.05 -2.50
CA ALA A 216 10.44 -3.62 -3.43
C ALA A 216 10.13 -2.22 -3.98
N GLN A 217 8.91 -1.98 -4.49
CA GLN A 217 8.51 -0.69 -5.06
C GLN A 217 8.56 0.46 -4.05
N PHE A 218 8.03 0.26 -2.85
CA PHE A 218 7.86 1.33 -1.86
C PHE A 218 9.01 1.39 -0.84
N GLY A 219 9.72 0.29 -0.64
CA GLY A 219 10.85 0.24 0.28
C GLY A 219 12.19 0.39 -0.40
N MET A 220 12.40 -0.27 -1.55
CA MET A 220 13.73 -0.37 -2.16
C MET A 220 13.94 0.49 -3.41
N ALA A 221 12.90 1.16 -3.95
CA ALA A 221 13.04 1.96 -5.18
C ALA A 221 14.04 3.12 -5.03
N ALA A 222 14.01 3.84 -3.89
CA ALA A 222 14.96 4.92 -3.65
C ALA A 222 16.38 4.39 -3.40
N VAL A 223 16.50 3.24 -2.72
CA VAL A 223 17.80 2.54 -2.55
C VAL A 223 18.35 2.11 -3.90
N TYR A 224 17.51 1.54 -4.77
CA TYR A 224 17.89 1.22 -6.13
C TYR A 224 18.38 2.46 -6.89
N GLY A 225 17.63 3.56 -6.86
CA GLY A 225 17.99 4.79 -7.56
C GLY A 225 19.32 5.36 -7.09
N ALA A 226 19.57 5.40 -5.78
CA ALA A 226 20.83 5.87 -5.20
C ALA A 226 22.01 4.97 -5.62
N ARG A 227 21.86 3.64 -5.53
CA ARG A 227 22.87 2.65 -5.96
C ARG A 227 23.10 2.65 -7.48
N ALA A 228 22.08 2.99 -8.27
CA ALA A 228 22.20 3.14 -9.72
C ALA A 228 22.84 4.47 -10.15
N GLY A 229 23.15 5.36 -9.21
CA GLY A 229 23.76 6.66 -9.47
C GLY A 229 22.79 7.70 -10.04
N LEU A 230 21.48 7.53 -9.83
CA LEU A 230 20.49 8.51 -10.23
C LEU A 230 20.59 9.77 -9.36
N THR A 231 20.35 10.91 -9.97
CA THR A 231 20.21 12.19 -9.23
C THR A 231 18.97 12.19 -8.35
N LEU A 232 18.93 13.08 -7.36
CA LEU A 232 17.77 13.21 -6.47
C LEU A 232 16.46 13.47 -7.24
N VAL A 233 16.52 14.28 -8.32
CA VAL A 233 15.38 14.56 -9.19
C VAL A 233 14.91 13.29 -9.90
N GLU A 234 15.83 12.50 -10.42
CA GLU A 234 15.53 11.23 -11.09
C GLU A 234 14.95 10.20 -10.13
N ILE A 235 15.50 10.07 -8.91
CA ILE A 235 14.97 9.18 -7.88
C ILE A 235 13.53 9.57 -7.52
N SER A 236 13.30 10.85 -7.21
CA SER A 236 11.98 11.35 -6.85
C SER A 236 10.96 11.15 -7.98
N THR A 237 11.36 11.43 -9.23
CA THR A 237 10.51 11.21 -10.40
C THR A 237 10.23 9.73 -10.63
N PHE A 238 11.23 8.87 -10.49
CA PHE A 238 11.10 7.41 -10.61
C PHE A 238 10.11 6.84 -9.59
N VAL A 239 10.25 7.23 -8.32
CA VAL A 239 9.33 6.80 -7.25
C VAL A 239 7.91 7.33 -7.49
N ALA A 240 7.75 8.62 -7.85
CA ALA A 240 6.44 9.19 -8.16
C ALA A 240 5.74 8.46 -9.31
N THR A 241 6.50 8.00 -10.30
CA THR A 241 5.97 7.36 -11.51
C THR A 241 5.25 6.04 -11.21
N PHE A 242 5.67 5.26 -10.20
CA PHE A 242 4.91 4.08 -9.75
C PHE A 242 3.50 4.45 -9.27
N TYR A 243 3.38 5.52 -8.48
CA TYR A 243 2.08 5.97 -7.96
C TYR A 243 1.19 6.58 -9.04
N ILE A 244 1.78 7.29 -10.01
CA ILE A 244 1.05 7.83 -11.16
C ILE A 244 0.50 6.69 -12.02
N GLY A 245 1.32 5.66 -12.28
CA GLY A 245 0.88 4.45 -12.98
C GLY A 245 -0.27 3.75 -12.26
N ALA A 246 -0.14 3.57 -10.95
CA ALA A 246 -1.18 3.00 -10.10
C ALA A 246 -2.51 3.77 -10.22
N LEU A 247 -2.45 5.10 -10.07
CA LEU A 247 -3.63 5.96 -10.11
C LEU A 247 -4.35 5.90 -11.46
N LEU A 248 -3.60 5.96 -12.57
CA LEU A 248 -4.18 6.04 -13.90
C LEU A 248 -4.70 4.70 -14.42
N LEU A 249 -4.04 3.58 -14.06
CA LEU A 249 -4.43 2.25 -14.58
C LEU A 249 -5.41 1.51 -13.68
N GLN A 250 -5.68 1.99 -12.47
CA GLN A 250 -6.65 1.38 -11.56
C GLN A 250 -8.06 1.32 -12.16
N TYR A 251 -8.54 2.43 -12.71
CA TYR A 251 -9.88 2.48 -13.29
C TYR A 251 -10.05 1.58 -14.53
N PRO A 252 -9.18 1.64 -15.56
CA PRO A 252 -9.27 0.72 -16.70
C PRO A 252 -9.24 -0.75 -16.30
N LEU A 253 -8.36 -1.13 -15.38
CA LEU A 253 -8.24 -2.52 -14.95
C LEU A 253 -9.43 -2.98 -14.10
N GLY A 254 -10.03 -2.08 -13.31
CA GLY A 254 -11.30 -2.33 -12.65
C GLY A 254 -12.40 -2.63 -13.66
N TRP A 255 -12.54 -1.79 -14.68
CA TRP A 255 -13.52 -1.97 -15.74
C TRP A 255 -13.36 -3.30 -16.49
N PHE A 256 -12.13 -3.75 -16.73
CA PHE A 256 -11.87 -5.08 -17.31
C PHE A 256 -12.21 -6.22 -16.33
N SER A 257 -11.94 -6.04 -15.04
CA SER A 257 -12.26 -7.04 -14.01
C SER A 257 -13.73 -7.40 -13.94
N ASP A 258 -14.62 -6.43 -14.17
CA ASP A 258 -16.07 -6.63 -14.12
C ASP A 258 -16.64 -7.25 -15.40
N ARG A 259 -15.80 -7.50 -16.43
CA ARG A 259 -16.22 -7.98 -17.76
C ARG A 259 -15.51 -9.22 -18.26
N MET A 260 -14.53 -9.72 -17.50
CA MET A 260 -13.78 -10.91 -17.90
C MET A 260 -13.38 -11.76 -16.70
N ASP A 261 -13.02 -13.02 -16.93
CA ASP A 261 -12.51 -13.90 -15.88
C ASP A 261 -11.32 -13.25 -15.16
N ARG A 262 -11.49 -12.99 -13.87
CA ARG A 262 -10.46 -12.35 -13.00
C ARG A 262 -9.13 -13.09 -13.01
N ARG A 263 -9.13 -14.43 -13.19
CA ARG A 263 -7.88 -15.22 -13.25
C ARG A 263 -7.08 -14.90 -14.52
N VAL A 264 -7.79 -14.71 -15.65
CA VAL A 264 -7.16 -14.29 -16.91
C VAL A 264 -6.58 -12.88 -16.76
N LEU A 265 -7.33 -11.98 -16.11
CA LEU A 265 -6.84 -10.63 -15.87
C LEU A 265 -5.63 -10.61 -14.93
N ILE A 266 -5.65 -11.37 -13.84
CA ILE A 266 -4.50 -11.54 -12.92
C ILE A 266 -3.28 -12.06 -13.71
N LEU A 267 -3.45 -13.06 -14.55
CA LEU A 267 -2.40 -13.60 -15.41
C LEU A 267 -1.83 -12.51 -16.34
N LEU A 268 -2.68 -11.82 -17.09
CA LEU A 268 -2.26 -10.80 -18.06
C LEU A 268 -1.54 -9.63 -17.40
N VAL A 269 -2.09 -9.09 -16.32
CA VAL A 269 -1.53 -7.97 -15.56
C VAL A 269 -0.17 -8.37 -14.96
N SER A 270 -0.05 -9.60 -14.44
CA SER A 270 1.22 -10.11 -13.90
C SER A 270 2.27 -10.30 -15.00
N VAL A 271 1.89 -10.81 -16.17
CA VAL A 271 2.81 -10.96 -17.31
C VAL A 271 3.28 -9.60 -17.82
N VAL A 272 2.37 -8.63 -17.99
CA VAL A 272 2.72 -7.29 -18.46
C VAL A 272 3.63 -6.56 -17.46
N GLY A 273 3.31 -6.62 -16.16
CA GLY A 273 4.15 -6.04 -15.12
C GLY A 273 5.54 -6.71 -15.04
N GLY A 274 5.60 -8.04 -15.14
CA GLY A 274 6.85 -8.80 -15.18
C GLY A 274 7.70 -8.47 -16.41
N ALA A 275 7.08 -8.33 -17.58
CA ALA A 275 7.77 -7.92 -18.81
C ALA A 275 8.32 -6.49 -18.70
N ALA A 276 7.55 -5.57 -18.13
CA ALA A 276 8.00 -4.20 -17.85
C ALA A 276 9.21 -4.18 -16.91
N ALA A 277 9.22 -5.04 -15.89
CA ALA A 277 10.36 -5.17 -14.99
C ALA A 277 11.60 -5.71 -15.73
N LEU A 278 11.45 -6.68 -16.63
CA LEU A 278 12.58 -7.13 -17.48
C LEU A 278 13.07 -6.02 -18.40
N VAL A 279 12.18 -5.21 -18.97
CA VAL A 279 12.59 -4.05 -19.79
C VAL A 279 13.36 -3.04 -18.93
N GLY A 280 12.92 -2.74 -17.72
CA GLY A 280 13.67 -1.91 -16.77
C GLY A 280 15.04 -2.48 -16.41
N MET A 281 15.15 -3.81 -16.24
CA MET A 281 16.41 -4.49 -15.97
C MET A 281 17.40 -4.38 -17.15
N LEU A 282 16.93 -4.61 -18.38
CA LEU A 282 17.79 -4.72 -19.56
C LEU A 282 18.13 -3.35 -20.19
N PHE A 283 17.22 -2.39 -20.11
CA PHE A 283 17.31 -1.10 -20.80
C PHE A 283 17.20 0.11 -19.87
N GLY A 284 17.19 -0.08 -18.55
CA GLY A 284 17.02 0.96 -17.55
C GLY A 284 18.14 2.00 -17.48
N MET A 285 19.21 1.84 -18.25
CA MET A 285 20.25 2.87 -18.44
C MET A 285 19.70 4.14 -19.11
N THR A 286 18.60 4.03 -19.85
CA THR A 286 17.88 5.16 -20.42
C THR A 286 16.76 5.57 -19.45
N PHE A 287 16.85 6.78 -18.89
CA PHE A 287 15.89 7.24 -17.84
C PHE A 287 14.44 7.20 -18.30
N ALA A 288 14.16 7.53 -19.59
CA ALA A 288 12.80 7.42 -20.12
C ALA A 288 12.26 5.98 -20.11
N VAL A 289 13.11 4.98 -20.40
CA VAL A 289 12.72 3.57 -20.32
C VAL A 289 12.49 3.15 -18.87
N LEU A 290 13.34 3.64 -17.96
CA LEU A 290 13.18 3.41 -16.53
C LEU A 290 11.83 3.94 -16.02
N LEU A 291 11.44 5.15 -16.42
CA LEU A 291 10.13 5.73 -16.08
C LEU A 291 8.97 4.94 -16.69
N ALA A 292 9.07 4.55 -17.96
CA ALA A 292 8.04 3.74 -18.60
C ALA A 292 7.86 2.40 -17.90
N ALA A 293 8.96 1.73 -17.51
CA ALA A 293 8.92 0.50 -16.73
C ALA A 293 8.27 0.73 -15.35
N ALA A 294 8.65 1.77 -14.62
CA ALA A 294 8.06 2.13 -13.33
C ALA A 294 6.55 2.40 -13.43
N PHE A 295 6.13 3.15 -14.46
CA PHE A 295 4.72 3.44 -14.73
C PHE A 295 3.91 2.16 -14.93
N VAL A 296 4.40 1.26 -15.80
CA VAL A 296 3.70 0.00 -16.09
C VAL A 296 3.72 -0.91 -14.85
N ILE A 297 4.86 -1.07 -14.17
CA ILE A 297 4.94 -1.91 -12.96
C ILE A 297 3.97 -1.40 -11.90
N GLY A 298 3.97 -0.10 -11.59
CA GLY A 298 3.06 0.49 -10.61
C GLY A 298 1.59 0.34 -11.02
N GLY A 299 1.30 0.59 -12.30
CA GLY A 299 -0.05 0.48 -12.86
C GLY A 299 -0.59 -0.95 -12.94
N MET A 300 0.29 -1.96 -13.02
CA MET A 300 -0.12 -3.36 -13.00
C MET A 300 -0.21 -3.92 -11.57
N SER A 301 0.79 -3.62 -10.72
CA SER A 301 0.87 -4.21 -9.38
C SER A 301 -0.22 -3.69 -8.41
N ASN A 302 -0.57 -2.41 -8.46
CA ASN A 302 -1.56 -1.87 -7.52
C ASN A 302 -2.97 -2.44 -7.73
N PRO A 303 -3.53 -2.50 -8.96
CA PRO A 303 -4.81 -3.14 -9.18
C PRO A 303 -4.84 -4.64 -8.85
N LEU A 304 -3.71 -5.34 -8.93
CA LEU A 304 -3.61 -6.74 -8.50
C LEU A 304 -4.05 -6.96 -7.06
N TYR A 305 -3.85 -5.97 -6.19
CA TYR A 305 -4.29 -6.06 -4.79
C TYR A 305 -5.81 -6.20 -4.71
N SER A 306 -6.53 -5.29 -5.36
CA SER A 306 -8.00 -5.34 -5.42
C SER A 306 -8.50 -6.60 -6.16
N LEU A 307 -7.83 -6.98 -7.25
CA LEU A 307 -8.20 -8.18 -8.04
C LEU A 307 -8.08 -9.46 -7.22
N LEU A 308 -7.01 -9.63 -6.43
CA LEU A 308 -6.82 -10.82 -5.61
C LEU A 308 -7.82 -10.90 -4.45
N ILE A 309 -8.22 -9.76 -3.89
CA ILE A 309 -9.26 -9.69 -2.88
C ILE A 309 -10.61 -10.03 -3.49
N ALA A 310 -10.98 -9.36 -4.58
CA ALA A 310 -12.22 -9.62 -5.29
C ALA A 310 -12.33 -11.08 -5.76
N TYR A 311 -11.24 -11.63 -6.35
CA TYR A 311 -11.17 -13.05 -6.69
C TYR A 311 -11.36 -13.98 -5.49
N THR A 312 -10.86 -13.62 -4.32
CA THR A 312 -11.06 -14.44 -3.12
C THR A 312 -12.50 -14.38 -2.65
N ASN A 313 -13.11 -13.21 -2.71
CA ASN A 313 -14.51 -12.99 -2.31
C ASN A 313 -15.51 -13.72 -3.21
N ASP A 314 -15.19 -13.95 -4.49
CA ASP A 314 -16.02 -14.76 -5.40
C ASP A 314 -16.25 -16.21 -4.92
N TYR A 315 -15.51 -16.66 -3.91
CA TYR A 315 -15.61 -18.00 -3.32
C TYR A 315 -16.02 -17.99 -1.85
N LEU A 316 -16.50 -16.87 -1.33
CA LEU A 316 -16.84 -16.69 0.09
C LEU A 316 -18.29 -16.26 0.24
N GLU A 317 -18.90 -16.73 1.32
CA GLU A 317 -20.15 -16.13 1.80
C GLU A 317 -19.88 -14.74 2.38
N TYR A 318 -20.87 -13.85 2.33
CA TYR A 318 -20.75 -12.46 2.77
C TYR A 318 -20.17 -12.31 4.19
N GLU A 319 -20.63 -13.17 5.12
CA GLU A 319 -20.20 -13.13 6.53
C GLU A 319 -18.71 -13.42 6.74
N ASP A 320 -18.07 -14.15 5.80
CA ASP A 320 -16.68 -14.56 5.88
C ASP A 320 -15.71 -13.59 5.16
N MET A 321 -16.21 -12.68 4.33
CA MET A 321 -15.37 -11.80 3.49
C MET A 321 -14.47 -10.88 4.32
N ALA A 322 -15.00 -10.25 5.37
CA ALA A 322 -14.22 -9.38 6.24
C ALA A 322 -13.09 -10.13 6.97
N ALA A 323 -13.39 -11.34 7.44
CA ALA A 323 -12.44 -12.23 8.11
C ALA A 323 -11.32 -12.69 7.15
N ALA A 324 -11.69 -13.05 5.92
CA ALA A 324 -10.75 -13.44 4.86
C ALA A 324 -9.82 -12.29 4.47
N SER A 325 -10.36 -11.08 4.35
CA SER A 325 -9.60 -9.87 4.03
C SER A 325 -8.51 -9.59 5.06
N GLY A 326 -8.79 -9.72 6.35
CA GLY A 326 -7.78 -9.63 7.41
C GLY A 326 -6.66 -10.66 7.26
N GLY A 327 -7.00 -11.89 6.86
CA GLY A 327 -6.03 -12.94 6.57
C GLY A 327 -5.16 -12.65 5.35
N LEU A 328 -5.75 -12.12 4.28
CA LEU A 328 -5.03 -11.71 3.06
C LEU A 328 -4.04 -10.57 3.32
N ILE A 329 -4.44 -9.54 4.08
CA ILE A 329 -3.55 -8.45 4.51
C ILE A 329 -2.37 -9.00 5.30
N PHE A 330 -2.62 -9.93 6.22
CA PHE A 330 -1.55 -10.55 6.99
C PHE A 330 -0.56 -11.31 6.12
N ILE A 331 -1.05 -12.10 5.15
CA ILE A 331 -0.20 -12.83 4.19
C ILE A 331 0.60 -11.86 3.31
N ASN A 332 -0.03 -10.77 2.84
CA ASN A 332 0.66 -9.72 2.09
C ASN A 332 1.80 -9.10 2.92
N GLY A 333 1.55 -8.79 4.19
CA GLY A 333 2.55 -8.28 5.12
C GLY A 333 3.74 -9.22 5.32
N LEU A 334 3.53 -10.55 5.35
CA LEU A 334 4.63 -11.53 5.42
C LEU A 334 5.51 -11.46 4.16
N GLY A 335 4.89 -11.36 2.98
CA GLY A 335 5.60 -11.14 1.72
C GLY A 335 6.39 -9.83 1.72
N ALA A 336 5.79 -8.77 2.26
CA ALA A 336 6.40 -7.46 2.36
C ALA A 336 7.60 -7.41 3.32
N ILE A 337 7.63 -8.22 4.38
CA ILE A 337 8.80 -8.37 5.26
C ILE A 337 9.95 -9.05 4.49
N ALA A 338 9.67 -10.11 3.75
CA ALA A 338 10.69 -10.87 3.03
C ALA A 338 11.26 -10.09 1.83
N GLY A 339 10.44 -9.27 1.18
CA GLY A 339 10.78 -8.60 -0.08
C GLY A 339 12.05 -7.77 -0.04
N PRO A 340 12.22 -6.78 0.86
CA PRO A 340 13.43 -5.96 0.90
C PRO A 340 14.68 -6.78 1.17
N LEU A 341 14.60 -7.81 2.03
CA LEU A 341 15.76 -8.67 2.37
C LEU A 341 16.27 -9.42 1.13
N ILE A 342 15.35 -10.01 0.36
CA ILE A 342 15.71 -10.72 -0.89
C ILE A 342 16.16 -9.72 -1.94
N THR A 343 15.47 -8.59 -2.09
CA THR A 343 15.84 -7.53 -3.04
C THR A 343 17.24 -6.99 -2.73
N GLY A 344 17.52 -6.68 -1.44
CA GLY A 344 18.83 -6.17 -1.02
C GLY A 344 19.96 -7.18 -1.25
N TRP A 345 19.70 -8.47 -1.02
CA TRP A 345 20.67 -9.53 -1.35
C TRP A 345 20.93 -9.61 -2.87
N LEU A 346 19.88 -9.59 -3.70
CA LEU A 346 20.00 -9.59 -5.16
C LEU A 346 20.71 -8.34 -5.68
N MET A 347 20.52 -7.20 -5.06
CA MET A 347 21.19 -5.93 -5.40
C MET A 347 22.64 -5.86 -4.91
N GLY A 348 23.13 -6.87 -4.18
CA GLY A 348 24.53 -6.94 -3.77
C GLY A 348 25.48 -7.00 -4.97
N ASP A 349 26.64 -6.31 -4.89
CA ASP A 349 27.59 -6.18 -6.00
C ASP A 349 28.16 -7.54 -6.47
N ALA A 350 28.24 -8.52 -5.58
CA ALA A 350 28.66 -9.88 -5.89
C ALA A 350 27.58 -10.75 -6.54
N VAL A 351 26.33 -10.25 -6.67
CA VAL A 351 25.19 -11.01 -7.22
C VAL A 351 24.76 -10.40 -8.55
N PHE A 352 23.86 -9.43 -8.55
CA PHE A 352 23.35 -8.78 -9.77
C PHE A 352 23.51 -7.25 -9.73
N GLY A 353 24.03 -6.68 -8.63
CA GLY A 353 24.08 -5.24 -8.45
C GLY A 353 22.68 -4.59 -8.53
N PRO A 354 22.58 -3.32 -8.94
CA PRO A 354 21.28 -2.62 -9.02
C PRO A 354 20.21 -3.36 -9.85
N SER A 355 20.61 -4.14 -10.87
CA SER A 355 19.67 -4.92 -11.72
C SER A 355 18.86 -5.94 -10.92
N GLY A 356 19.36 -6.40 -9.76
CA GLY A 356 18.66 -7.31 -8.85
C GLY A 356 17.30 -6.79 -8.39
N TYR A 357 17.11 -5.47 -8.35
CA TYR A 357 15.83 -4.84 -8.03
C TYR A 357 14.72 -5.24 -9.02
N PHE A 358 14.96 -5.05 -10.29
CA PHE A 358 13.99 -5.40 -11.33
C PHE A 358 13.86 -6.91 -11.52
N LEU A 359 14.97 -7.65 -11.36
CA LEU A 359 14.95 -9.12 -11.42
C LEU A 359 13.99 -9.70 -10.36
N PHE A 360 14.02 -9.17 -9.14
CA PHE A 360 13.14 -9.60 -8.07
C PHE A 360 11.68 -9.35 -8.42
N ILE A 361 11.33 -8.13 -8.86
CA ILE A 361 9.97 -7.77 -9.24
C ILE A 361 9.49 -8.67 -10.40
N ALA A 362 10.30 -8.85 -11.44
CA ALA A 362 10.00 -9.72 -12.57
C ALA A 362 9.74 -11.16 -12.13
N ALA A 363 10.62 -11.71 -11.30
CA ALA A 363 10.50 -13.08 -10.78
C ALA A 363 9.19 -13.31 -10.03
N LEU A 364 8.80 -12.38 -9.15
CA LEU A 364 7.56 -12.50 -8.39
C LEU A 364 6.31 -12.37 -9.26
N LEU A 365 6.29 -11.42 -10.21
CA LEU A 365 5.17 -11.23 -11.11
C LEU A 365 5.01 -12.42 -12.08
N PHE A 366 6.10 -12.96 -12.62
CA PHE A 366 6.03 -14.18 -13.43
C PHE A 366 5.70 -15.42 -12.62
N ALA A 367 6.14 -15.52 -11.36
CA ALA A 367 5.71 -16.60 -10.47
C ALA A 367 4.20 -16.53 -10.20
N MET A 368 3.66 -15.31 -10.03
CA MET A 368 2.20 -15.09 -9.89
C MET A 368 1.46 -15.49 -11.16
N ALA A 369 1.95 -15.09 -12.33
CA ALA A 369 1.37 -15.47 -13.62
C ALA A 369 1.37 -16.99 -13.81
N ALA A 370 2.49 -17.65 -13.54
CA ALA A 370 2.61 -19.11 -13.65
C ALA A 370 1.66 -19.83 -12.67
N TYR A 371 1.54 -19.31 -11.44
CA TYR A 371 0.63 -19.88 -10.46
C TYR A 371 -0.84 -19.65 -10.83
N ALA A 372 -1.19 -18.47 -11.35
CA ALA A 372 -2.54 -18.21 -11.88
C ALA A 372 -2.89 -19.18 -13.01
N LEU A 373 -1.98 -19.36 -13.97
CA LEU A 373 -2.15 -20.32 -15.07
C LEU A 373 -2.35 -21.75 -14.55
N TYR A 374 -1.53 -22.18 -13.58
CA TYR A 374 -1.72 -23.50 -12.95
C TYR A 374 -3.10 -23.63 -12.28
N ARG A 375 -3.53 -22.60 -11.53
CA ARG A 375 -4.83 -22.63 -10.85
C ARG A 375 -6.03 -22.66 -11.82
N MET A 376 -5.89 -22.08 -13.00
CA MET A 376 -6.91 -22.17 -14.07
C MET A 376 -7.14 -23.61 -14.52
N THR A 377 -6.15 -24.50 -14.42
CA THR A 377 -6.29 -25.92 -14.76
C THR A 377 -6.93 -26.75 -13.63
N GLN A 378 -7.01 -26.22 -12.41
CA GLN A 378 -7.46 -26.97 -11.22
C GLN A 378 -8.92 -26.70 -10.81
N ARG A 379 -9.46 -25.55 -11.17
CA ARG A 379 -10.81 -25.14 -10.77
C ARG A 379 -11.50 -24.39 -11.91
N ALA A 380 -12.81 -24.60 -12.10
CA ALA A 380 -13.61 -23.81 -13.02
C ALA A 380 -13.67 -22.33 -12.58
N HIS A 381 -13.95 -21.42 -13.53
CA HIS A 381 -14.18 -20.01 -13.20
C HIS A 381 -15.57 -19.83 -12.58
N VAL A 382 -15.70 -18.78 -11.78
CA VAL A 382 -17.01 -18.24 -11.41
C VAL A 382 -17.51 -17.44 -12.62
N PRO A 383 -18.75 -17.65 -13.10
CA PRO A 383 -19.31 -16.84 -14.17
C PRO A 383 -19.25 -15.34 -13.86
N VAL A 384 -19.02 -14.51 -14.88
CA VAL A 384 -18.83 -13.05 -14.68
C VAL A 384 -20.09 -12.39 -14.11
N ASP A 385 -21.24 -12.88 -14.44
CA ASP A 385 -22.56 -12.47 -13.93
C ASP A 385 -22.82 -12.85 -12.45
N GLU A 386 -22.02 -13.75 -11.89
CA GLU A 386 -22.06 -14.13 -10.47
C GLU A 386 -20.99 -13.42 -9.63
N THR A 387 -20.13 -12.56 -10.23
CA THR A 387 -19.05 -11.88 -9.52
C THR A 387 -19.47 -10.48 -9.09
N ALA A 388 -19.14 -10.08 -7.84
CA ALA A 388 -19.36 -8.71 -7.37
C ALA A 388 -18.45 -7.70 -8.09
N ALA A 389 -18.92 -6.45 -8.25
CA ALA A 389 -18.14 -5.36 -8.83
C ALA A 389 -16.80 -5.15 -8.08
N LEU A 390 -15.75 -4.79 -8.81
CA LEU A 390 -14.44 -4.57 -8.20
C LEU A 390 -14.41 -3.23 -7.46
N ALA A 391 -14.20 -3.29 -6.15
CA ALA A 391 -13.91 -2.10 -5.35
C ALA A 391 -12.40 -1.79 -5.40
N PRO A 392 -11.98 -0.60 -5.88
CA PRO A 392 -10.57 -0.23 -5.91
C PRO A 392 -10.04 -0.03 -4.48
N LEU A 393 -8.92 -0.69 -4.17
CA LEU A 393 -8.27 -0.66 -2.87
C LEU A 393 -6.77 -0.43 -3.04
N TYR A 394 -6.14 0.18 -2.03
CA TYR A 394 -4.69 0.35 -1.99
C TYR A 394 -4.03 -0.65 -1.02
N PRO A 395 -2.75 -0.97 -1.23
CA PRO A 395 -2.00 -1.90 -0.37
C PRO A 395 -1.89 -1.47 1.10
N THR A 396 -2.17 -0.21 1.39
CA THR A 396 -2.20 0.37 2.74
C THR A 396 -3.56 0.29 3.40
N ALA A 397 -4.60 -0.17 2.67
CA ALA A 397 -5.95 -0.30 3.19
C ALA A 397 -5.98 -1.25 4.40
N SER A 398 -6.67 -0.83 5.45
CA SER A 398 -6.89 -1.67 6.63
C SER A 398 -8.05 -2.65 6.40
N PRO A 399 -8.24 -3.65 7.28
CA PRO A 399 -9.41 -4.52 7.21
C PRO A 399 -10.74 -3.75 7.18
N VAL A 400 -10.80 -2.59 7.82
CA VAL A 400 -12.01 -1.74 7.85
C VAL A 400 -12.32 -1.16 6.48
N ALA A 401 -11.32 -0.62 5.77
CA ALA A 401 -11.53 -0.11 4.41
C ALA A 401 -11.94 -1.20 3.44
N LEU A 402 -11.42 -2.41 3.64
CA LEU A 402 -11.78 -3.60 2.85
C LEU A 402 -13.24 -4.00 3.06
N GLU A 403 -13.70 -4.04 4.31
CA GLU A 403 -15.08 -4.36 4.67
C GLU A 403 -16.06 -3.35 4.03
N VAL A 404 -15.76 -2.06 4.16
CA VAL A 404 -16.56 -0.98 3.55
C VAL A 404 -16.60 -1.07 2.03
N ALA A 405 -15.45 -1.33 1.40
CA ALA A 405 -15.39 -1.45 -0.06
C ALA A 405 -16.18 -2.66 -0.56
N GLN A 406 -16.24 -3.74 0.21
CA GLN A 406 -17.05 -4.92 -0.09
C GLN A 406 -18.54 -4.65 0.06
N GLU A 407 -18.96 -3.99 1.16
CA GLU A 407 -20.36 -3.59 1.34
C GLU A 407 -20.86 -2.75 0.17
N ILE A 408 -20.08 -1.76 -0.26
CA ILE A 408 -20.42 -0.88 -1.39
C ILE A 408 -20.54 -1.68 -2.71
N ALA A 409 -19.61 -2.60 -2.95
CA ALA A 409 -19.65 -3.41 -4.16
C ALA A 409 -20.91 -4.31 -4.22
N ILE A 410 -21.34 -4.82 -3.08
CA ILE A 410 -22.54 -5.66 -2.97
C ILE A 410 -23.82 -4.82 -3.12
N GLU A 411 -23.89 -3.66 -2.47
CA GLU A 411 -25.03 -2.74 -2.63
C GLU A 411 -25.20 -2.31 -4.09
N ALA A 412 -24.08 -1.97 -4.77
CA ALA A 412 -24.11 -1.60 -6.18
C ALA A 412 -24.62 -2.75 -7.09
N ALA A 413 -24.23 -3.99 -6.81
CA ALA A 413 -24.71 -5.15 -7.57
C ALA A 413 -26.20 -5.41 -7.35
N GLN A 414 -26.73 -5.21 -6.14
CA GLN A 414 -28.14 -5.36 -5.84
C GLN A 414 -29.00 -4.28 -6.53
N ASP A 415 -28.53 -3.04 -6.56
CA ASP A 415 -29.22 -1.92 -7.23
C ASP A 415 -29.31 -2.15 -8.77
N ASP A 416 -28.24 -2.72 -9.37
CA ASP A 416 -28.23 -3.07 -10.81
C ASP A 416 -29.21 -4.20 -11.13
N ASP A 417 -29.29 -5.24 -10.29
CA ASP A 417 -30.26 -6.37 -10.45
C ASP A 417 -31.71 -5.90 -10.29
N GLU A 418 -31.99 -4.99 -9.37
CA GLU A 418 -33.33 -4.39 -9.21
C GLU A 418 -33.70 -3.52 -10.42
N ALA A 419 -32.76 -2.78 -10.98
CA ALA A 419 -32.98 -1.96 -12.17
C ALA A 419 -33.26 -2.81 -13.42
N GLU A 420 -32.57 -3.95 -13.60
CA GLU A 420 -32.82 -4.89 -14.70
C GLU A 420 -34.17 -5.62 -14.56
N THR A 421 -34.61 -5.91 -13.33
CA THR A 421 -35.92 -6.54 -13.08
C THR A 421 -37.12 -5.61 -13.31
N LEU A 422 -36.87 -4.30 -13.28
CA LEU A 422 -37.90 -3.25 -13.48
C LEU A 422 -37.97 -2.72 -14.94
N ALA A 423 -37.03 -3.10 -15.81
CA ALA A 423 -36.93 -2.69 -17.20
C ALA A 423 -37.48 -3.77 -18.16
#